data_499fea921cb2d18a4533bf304303dfd4
#
_entry.id   499fea921cb2d18a4533bf304303dfd4
#
_cell.length_a   1.000
_cell.length_b   1.000
_cell.length_c   1.000
_cell.angle_alpha   90.00
_cell.angle_beta   90.00
_cell.angle_gamma   90.00
#
_symmetry.space_group_name_H-M   'P 1'
#
loop_
_entity.id
_entity.type
_entity.pdbx_description
1 polymer ?
#
loop_
_entity_poly.entity_id
_entity_poly.type
_entity_poly.pdbx_seq_one_letter_code
_entity_poly.pdbx_strand_id
1 'polypeptide(L)'
;MKNKIIFICTGNSCRSQIAEGLFREEVGDKFEVFSAGSNPSRLHPAAIKVMAEWGIDIRKQESEKIDKYLNEKINIVITVCDNAKNTCPNFPDGKIIIHWSIKDPFHGWNDNEEDLEPYRMARNEIKAKIKDLLQKDEIKNL
;
A
#
# COMPACT_ATOMS: atom_id res chain seq x y z
N MET A 1 18.54 10.64 7.28
CA MET A 1 17.79 9.38 7.16
C MET A 1 16.39 9.65 6.64
N LYS A 2 15.94 8.80 5.76
CA LYS A 2 14.58 8.90 5.25
C LYS A 2 13.55 8.42 6.28
N ASN A 3 12.40 9.06 6.32
CA ASN A 3 11.26 8.52 7.06
C ASN A 3 10.76 7.25 6.39
N LYS A 4 10.18 6.35 7.17
CA LYS A 4 9.73 5.04 6.69
C LYS A 4 8.22 4.92 6.81
N ILE A 5 7.59 4.53 5.72
CA ILE A 5 6.14 4.33 5.65
C ILE A 5 5.83 2.89 5.20
N ILE A 6 4.81 2.29 5.82
CA ILE A 6 4.34 0.97 5.42
C ILE A 6 2.84 1.01 5.16
N PHE A 7 2.44 0.35 4.07
CA PHE A 7 1.03 0.13 3.72
C PHE A 7 0.66 -1.30 4.05
N ILE A 8 -0.41 -1.50 4.81
CA ILE A 8 -0.79 -2.82 5.32
C ILE A 8 -2.20 -3.20 4.88
N CYS A 9 -2.33 -4.39 4.31
CA CYS A 9 -3.60 -5.05 4.09
C CYS A 9 -3.50 -6.51 4.53
N THR A 10 -4.50 -7.32 4.26
CA THR A 10 -4.47 -8.73 4.68
C THR A 10 -3.54 -9.57 3.80
N GLY A 11 -3.80 -9.60 2.50
CA GLY A 11 -3.08 -10.49 1.58
C GLY A 11 -1.82 -9.92 0.97
N ASN A 12 -1.58 -8.61 1.11
CA ASN A 12 -0.47 -7.90 0.47
C ASN A 12 -0.35 -8.26 -1.02
N SER A 13 -1.48 -8.26 -1.71
CA SER A 13 -1.53 -8.64 -3.13
C SER A 13 -2.00 -7.51 -4.04
N CYS A 14 -2.96 -6.69 -3.62
CA CYS A 14 -3.54 -5.61 -4.44
C CYS A 14 -3.39 -4.23 -3.81
N ARG A 15 -4.24 -3.93 -2.82
CA ARG A 15 -4.37 -2.57 -2.27
C ARG A 15 -3.06 -2.01 -1.71
N SER A 16 -2.40 -2.75 -0.84
CA SER A 16 -1.14 -2.30 -0.26
C SER A 16 0.00 -2.27 -1.28
N GLN A 17 -0.01 -3.17 -2.26
CA GLN A 17 0.99 -3.17 -3.33
C GLN A 17 0.82 -1.96 -4.25
N ILE A 18 -0.42 -1.63 -4.58
CA ILE A 18 -0.74 -0.43 -5.39
C ILE A 18 -0.29 0.82 -4.62
N ALA A 19 -0.62 0.88 -3.32
CA ALA A 19 -0.23 2.02 -2.49
C ALA A 19 1.28 2.18 -2.42
N GLU A 20 2.01 1.09 -2.23
CA GLU A 20 3.47 1.10 -2.22
C GLU A 20 4.03 1.66 -3.53
N GLY A 21 3.54 1.17 -4.66
CA GLY A 21 4.02 1.61 -5.98
C GLY A 21 3.72 3.07 -6.25
N LEU A 22 2.51 3.52 -5.95
CA LEU A 22 2.11 4.91 -6.16
C LEU A 22 2.90 5.87 -5.26
N PHE A 23 3.06 5.52 -4.00
CA PHE A 23 3.76 6.38 -3.04
C PHE A 23 5.25 6.49 -3.39
N ARG A 24 5.86 5.36 -3.75
CA ARG A 24 7.28 5.34 -4.15
C ARG A 24 7.50 6.18 -5.40
N GLU A 25 6.61 6.10 -6.37
CA GLU A 25 6.70 6.90 -7.59
C GLU A 25 6.63 8.40 -7.28
N GLU A 26 5.78 8.78 -6.33
CA GLU A 26 5.55 10.18 -6.00
C GLU A 26 6.67 10.77 -5.13
N VAL A 27 7.06 10.07 -4.07
CA VAL A 27 7.98 10.60 -3.04
C VAL A 27 9.03 9.58 -2.56
N GLY A 28 9.39 8.62 -3.39
CA GLY A 28 10.39 7.60 -3.03
C GLY A 28 11.79 8.14 -2.77
N ASP A 29 12.05 9.38 -3.20
CA ASP A 29 13.30 10.07 -2.90
C ASP A 29 13.34 10.59 -1.45
N LYS A 30 12.19 10.76 -0.82
CA LYS A 30 12.07 11.30 0.55
C LYS A 30 11.70 10.24 1.59
N PHE A 31 11.14 9.12 1.18
CA PHE A 31 10.65 8.07 2.07
C PHE A 31 11.17 6.70 1.64
N GLU A 32 11.42 5.84 2.62
CA GLU A 32 11.54 4.41 2.36
C GLU A 32 10.13 3.83 2.45
N VAL A 33 9.70 3.13 1.40
CA VAL A 33 8.31 2.69 1.24
C VAL A 33 8.24 1.17 1.27
N PHE A 34 7.35 0.66 2.13
CA PHE A 34 7.14 -0.77 2.31
C PHE A 34 5.65 -1.10 2.21
N SER A 35 5.35 -2.38 1.99
CA SER A 35 4.00 -2.91 2.17
C SER A 35 4.08 -4.32 2.73
N ALA A 36 3.03 -4.75 3.43
CA ALA A 36 2.99 -6.06 4.05
C ALA A 36 1.55 -6.48 4.32
N GLY A 37 1.37 -7.74 4.70
CA GLY A 37 0.08 -8.28 5.06
C GLY A 37 0.16 -9.20 6.28
N SER A 38 -0.97 -9.36 6.96
CA SER A 38 -1.08 -10.30 8.07
C SER A 38 -1.08 -11.75 7.57
N ASN A 39 -1.55 -11.97 6.35
CA ASN A 39 -1.60 -13.28 5.71
C ASN A 39 -1.20 -13.14 4.23
N PRO A 40 0.09 -12.88 3.95
CA PRO A 40 0.53 -12.57 2.59
C PRO A 40 0.33 -13.75 1.63
N SER A 41 -0.01 -13.43 0.38
CA SER A 41 -0.19 -14.42 -0.68
C SER A 41 0.81 -14.20 -1.80
N ARG A 42 0.45 -13.38 -2.78
CA ARG A 42 1.34 -13.04 -3.90
C ARG A 42 0.87 -11.74 -4.55
N LEU A 43 1.75 -11.10 -5.28
CA LEU A 43 1.41 -9.91 -6.05
C LEU A 43 0.39 -10.24 -7.12
N HIS A 44 -0.74 -9.54 -7.13
CA HIS A 44 -1.84 -9.82 -8.04
C HIS A 44 -1.53 -9.33 -9.46
N PRO A 45 -1.74 -10.17 -10.49
CA PRO A 45 -1.46 -9.76 -11.86
C PRO A 45 -2.30 -8.57 -12.33
N ALA A 46 -3.54 -8.42 -11.85
CA ALA A 46 -4.35 -7.25 -12.18
C ALA A 46 -3.77 -5.96 -11.61
N ALA A 47 -3.19 -6.02 -10.40
CA ALA A 47 -2.51 -4.86 -9.83
C ALA A 47 -1.33 -4.43 -10.71
N ILE A 48 -0.56 -5.39 -11.20
CA ILE A 48 0.56 -5.12 -12.12
C ILE A 48 0.05 -4.40 -13.38
N LYS A 49 -1.05 -4.89 -13.97
CA LYS A 49 -1.60 -4.31 -15.19
C LYS A 49 -2.12 -2.89 -15.00
N VAL A 50 -2.92 -2.64 -13.96
CA VAL A 50 -3.48 -1.30 -13.76
C VAL A 50 -2.42 -0.29 -13.39
N MET A 51 -1.33 -0.70 -12.74
CA MET A 51 -0.20 0.17 -12.49
C MET A 51 0.59 0.47 -13.77
N ALA A 52 0.75 -0.55 -14.62
CA ALA A 52 1.41 -0.37 -15.91
C ALA A 52 0.68 0.63 -16.80
N GLU A 53 -0.65 0.74 -16.68
CA GLU A 53 -1.44 1.74 -17.39
C GLU A 53 -0.95 3.17 -17.11
N TRP A 54 -0.38 3.40 -15.93
CA TRP A 54 0.17 4.69 -15.53
C TRP A 54 1.70 4.75 -15.62
N GLY A 55 2.30 3.76 -16.30
CA GLY A 55 3.75 3.72 -16.47
C GLY A 55 4.52 3.33 -15.24
N ILE A 56 3.87 2.70 -14.26
CA ILE A 56 4.49 2.29 -13.01
C ILE A 56 4.66 0.77 -12.99
N ASP A 57 5.91 0.31 -12.91
CA ASP A 57 6.24 -1.11 -12.91
C ASP A 57 6.39 -1.61 -11.49
N ILE A 58 5.46 -2.46 -11.03
CA ILE A 58 5.52 -3.04 -9.68
C ILE A 58 5.86 -4.53 -9.70
N ARG A 59 6.29 -5.08 -10.85
CA ARG A 59 6.55 -6.54 -10.99
C ARG A 59 7.58 -7.08 -10.01
N LYS A 60 8.48 -6.25 -9.53
CA LYS A 60 9.53 -6.67 -8.60
C LYS A 60 9.15 -6.54 -7.13
N GLN A 61 7.99 -5.96 -6.84
CA GLN A 61 7.50 -5.89 -5.46
C GLN A 61 7.10 -7.28 -4.99
N GLU A 62 7.28 -7.54 -3.71
CA GLU A 62 7.02 -8.85 -3.13
C GLU A 62 5.91 -8.78 -2.09
N SER A 63 5.16 -9.88 -1.94
CA SER A 63 4.18 -10.02 -0.87
C SER A 63 4.91 -10.48 0.38
N GLU A 64 4.82 -9.69 1.46
CA GLU A 64 5.62 -9.88 2.67
C GLU A 64 4.74 -9.90 3.91
N LYS A 65 5.21 -10.61 4.95
CA LYS A 65 4.52 -10.64 6.24
C LYS A 65 4.92 -9.41 7.07
N ILE A 66 3.93 -8.88 7.83
CA ILE A 66 4.14 -7.69 8.66
C ILE A 66 5.31 -7.85 9.63
N ASP A 67 5.49 -9.05 10.19
CA ASP A 67 6.53 -9.33 11.17
C ASP A 67 7.94 -8.95 10.70
N LYS A 68 8.16 -9.03 9.38
CA LYS A 68 9.45 -8.67 8.78
C LYS A 68 9.83 -7.21 9.04
N TYR A 69 8.84 -6.34 9.23
CA TYR A 69 9.06 -4.91 9.32
C TYR A 69 8.92 -4.32 10.72
N LEU A 70 8.60 -5.13 11.73
CA LEU A 70 8.36 -4.62 13.09
C LEU A 70 9.57 -3.92 13.70
N ASN A 71 10.78 -4.33 13.32
CA ASN A 71 12.03 -3.75 13.83
C ASN A 71 12.70 -2.77 12.87
N GLU A 72 12.00 -2.37 11.80
CA GLU A 72 12.56 -1.47 10.77
C GLU A 72 12.40 0.01 11.09
N LYS A 73 11.94 0.35 12.29
CA LYS A 73 11.72 1.73 12.73
C LYS A 73 10.74 2.50 11.82
N ILE A 74 9.64 1.81 11.46
CA ILE A 74 8.58 2.41 10.65
C ILE A 74 7.88 3.47 11.49
N ASN A 75 7.81 4.70 11.01
CA ASN A 75 7.18 5.79 11.74
C ASN A 75 5.80 6.20 11.18
N ILE A 76 5.44 5.78 9.98
CA ILE A 76 4.12 6.02 9.40
C ILE A 76 3.50 4.69 8.98
N VAL A 77 2.33 4.38 9.53
CA VAL A 77 1.60 3.13 9.27
C VAL A 77 0.25 3.45 8.66
N ILE A 78 0.00 2.96 7.45
CA ILE A 78 -1.27 3.15 6.76
C ILE A 78 -1.91 1.78 6.54
N THR A 79 -3.05 1.52 7.18
CA THR A 79 -3.84 0.31 6.89
C THR A 79 -4.82 0.63 5.77
N VAL A 80 -4.92 -0.25 4.77
CA VAL A 80 -5.72 0.00 3.56
C VAL A 80 -6.89 -0.96 3.39
N CYS A 81 -7.18 -1.78 4.40
CA CYS A 81 -8.39 -2.60 4.44
C CYS A 81 -8.90 -2.66 5.88
N ASP A 82 -10.21 -2.85 6.05
CA ASP A 82 -10.82 -2.84 7.38
C ASP A 82 -10.31 -3.96 8.29
N ASN A 83 -10.03 -5.14 7.71
CA ASN A 83 -9.46 -6.24 8.49
C ASN A 83 -8.07 -5.88 9.05
N ALA A 84 -7.23 -5.21 8.26
CA ALA A 84 -5.90 -4.80 8.69
C ALA A 84 -5.96 -3.76 9.83
N LYS A 85 -7.01 -2.93 9.85
CA LYS A 85 -7.22 -1.98 10.95
C LYS A 85 -7.27 -2.69 12.29
N ASN A 86 -7.91 -3.85 12.34
CA ASN A 86 -8.11 -4.61 13.59
C ASN A 86 -6.98 -5.59 13.89
N THR A 87 -6.25 -6.03 12.88
CA THR A 87 -5.22 -7.08 13.03
C THR A 87 -3.79 -6.56 12.95
N CYS A 88 -3.62 -5.27 12.64
CA CYS A 88 -2.29 -4.67 12.55
C CYS A 88 -1.61 -4.65 13.92
N PRO A 89 -0.40 -5.22 14.04
CA PRO A 89 0.33 -5.16 15.30
C PRO A 89 0.81 -3.75 15.58
N ASN A 90 1.19 -3.48 16.82
CA ASN A 90 1.74 -2.22 17.22
C ASN A 90 3.18 -2.07 16.68
N PHE A 91 3.44 -1.03 15.90
CA PHE A 91 4.79 -0.69 15.45
C PHE A 91 5.45 0.20 16.51
N PRO A 92 6.59 -0.22 17.09
CA PRO A 92 7.19 0.51 18.21
C PRO A 92 7.51 1.97 17.92
N ASP A 93 7.87 2.29 16.68
CA ASP A 93 8.23 3.64 16.27
C ASP A 93 7.12 4.33 15.49
N GLY A 94 5.93 3.75 15.44
CA GLY A 94 4.78 4.29 14.71
C GLY A 94 4.21 5.53 15.39
N LYS A 95 4.47 6.70 14.82
CA LYS A 95 3.99 7.98 15.35
C LYS A 95 2.74 8.46 14.63
N ILE A 96 2.59 8.08 13.38
CA ILE A 96 1.45 8.45 12.54
C ILE A 96 0.80 7.16 12.08
N ILE A 97 -0.44 6.91 12.53
CA ILE A 97 -1.18 5.70 12.17
C ILE A 97 -2.51 6.14 11.58
N ILE A 98 -2.74 5.78 10.32
CA ILE A 98 -3.92 6.20 9.57
C ILE A 98 -4.58 4.96 8.96
N HIS A 99 -5.91 4.97 8.93
CA HIS A 99 -6.68 3.93 8.27
C HIS A 99 -7.40 4.49 7.05
N TRP A 100 -7.24 3.81 5.90
CA TRP A 100 -8.00 4.07 4.68
C TRP A 100 -8.90 2.86 4.42
N SER A 101 -10.21 3.08 4.37
CA SER A 101 -11.15 2.01 4.04
C SER A 101 -11.27 1.91 2.51
N ILE A 102 -10.41 1.10 1.91
CA ILE A 102 -10.40 0.89 0.46
C ILE A 102 -11.18 -0.39 0.16
N LYS A 103 -12.18 -0.30 -0.70
CA LYS A 103 -12.97 -1.46 -1.10
C LYS A 103 -12.06 -2.53 -1.71
N ASP A 104 -12.27 -3.79 -1.32
CA ASP A 104 -11.50 -4.92 -1.83
C ASP A 104 -11.87 -5.20 -3.29
N PRO A 105 -10.93 -5.05 -4.23
CA PRO A 105 -11.19 -5.32 -5.64
C PRO A 105 -11.11 -6.80 -6.00
N PHE A 106 -10.64 -7.64 -5.08
CA PHE A 106 -10.37 -9.05 -5.38
C PHE A 106 -11.64 -9.83 -5.74
N HIS A 107 -11.61 -10.49 -6.88
CA HIS A 107 -12.68 -11.39 -7.34
C HIS A 107 -12.09 -12.51 -8.21
N GLY A 108 -10.92 -13.04 -7.79
CA GLY A 108 -10.19 -14.07 -8.50
C GLY A 108 -8.79 -13.61 -8.86
N TRP A 109 -7.99 -14.51 -9.40
CA TRP A 109 -6.58 -14.24 -9.71
C TRP A 109 -6.34 -13.91 -11.18
N ASN A 110 -7.39 -13.72 -11.97
CA ASN A 110 -7.21 -13.37 -13.38
C ASN A 110 -6.93 -11.88 -13.55
N ASP A 111 -6.40 -11.52 -14.72
CA ASP A 111 -6.12 -10.16 -15.11
C ASP A 111 -6.76 -9.83 -16.47
N ASN A 112 -7.92 -10.44 -16.74
CA ASN A 112 -8.67 -10.21 -17.96
C ASN A 112 -9.13 -8.76 -18.04
N GLU A 113 -9.10 -8.18 -19.23
CA GLU A 113 -9.44 -6.77 -19.43
C GLU A 113 -10.83 -6.41 -18.86
N GLU A 114 -11.82 -7.28 -19.07
CA GLU A 114 -13.19 -7.06 -18.59
C GLU A 114 -13.30 -7.08 -17.05
N ASP A 115 -12.28 -7.58 -16.35
CA ASP A 115 -12.27 -7.69 -14.89
C ASP A 115 -11.38 -6.66 -14.21
N LEU A 116 -10.76 -5.76 -14.96
CA LEU A 116 -9.79 -4.80 -14.39
C LEU A 116 -10.41 -3.59 -13.69
N GLU A 117 -11.67 -3.26 -13.99
CA GLU A 117 -12.27 -2.02 -13.49
C GLU A 117 -12.24 -1.87 -11.96
N PRO A 118 -12.56 -2.90 -11.15
CA PRO A 118 -12.46 -2.76 -9.69
C PRO A 118 -11.04 -2.41 -9.23
N TYR A 119 -10.02 -2.92 -9.91
CA TYR A 119 -8.62 -2.63 -9.59
C TYR A 119 -8.25 -1.20 -9.98
N ARG A 120 -8.77 -0.70 -11.09
CA ARG A 120 -8.60 0.69 -11.50
C ARG A 120 -9.25 1.64 -10.48
N MET A 121 -10.44 1.29 -10.00
CA MET A 121 -11.13 2.09 -8.98
C MET A 121 -10.33 2.13 -7.67
N ALA A 122 -9.79 1.00 -7.23
CA ALA A 122 -8.93 0.96 -6.04
C ALA A 122 -7.68 1.81 -6.23
N ARG A 123 -7.03 1.71 -7.39
CA ARG A 123 -5.86 2.53 -7.74
C ARG A 123 -6.19 4.02 -7.66
N ASN A 124 -7.31 4.43 -8.28
CA ASN A 124 -7.73 5.82 -8.33
C ASN A 124 -8.02 6.36 -6.93
N GLU A 125 -8.70 5.57 -6.09
CA GLU A 125 -9.02 5.96 -4.72
C GLU A 125 -7.76 6.09 -3.87
N ILE A 126 -6.84 5.14 -3.98
CA ILE A 126 -5.57 5.17 -3.26
C ILE A 126 -4.74 6.39 -3.70
N LYS A 127 -4.72 6.70 -4.99
CA LYS A 127 -4.01 7.88 -5.50
C LYS A 127 -4.55 9.16 -4.85
N ALA A 128 -5.87 9.29 -4.75
CA ALA A 128 -6.50 10.45 -4.11
C ALA A 128 -6.14 10.53 -2.63
N LYS A 129 -6.13 9.39 -1.93
CA LYS A 129 -5.75 9.32 -0.51
C LYS A 129 -4.28 9.71 -0.30
N ILE A 130 -3.39 9.28 -1.18
CA ILE A 130 -1.97 9.66 -1.11
C ILE A 130 -1.82 11.17 -1.28
N LYS A 131 -2.54 11.74 -2.24
CA LYS A 131 -2.50 13.18 -2.49
C LYS A 131 -2.92 13.97 -1.25
N ASP A 132 -4.01 13.55 -0.60
CA ASP A 132 -4.48 14.16 0.65
C ASP A 132 -3.45 14.00 1.77
N LEU A 133 -2.86 12.83 1.89
CA LEU A 133 -1.84 12.55 2.91
C LEU A 133 -0.66 13.50 2.78
N LEU A 134 -0.18 13.72 1.57
CA LEU A 134 0.98 14.59 1.31
C LEU A 134 0.71 16.06 1.58
N GLN A 135 -0.57 16.46 1.72
CA GLN A 135 -0.95 17.83 2.07
C GLN A 135 -1.03 18.05 3.58
N LYS A 136 -1.00 17.00 4.40
CA LYS A 136 -1.07 17.14 5.86
C LYS A 136 0.22 17.74 6.41
N ASP A 137 0.09 18.72 7.32
CA ASP A 137 1.24 19.40 7.93
C ASP A 137 2.17 18.42 8.63
N GLU A 138 1.63 17.42 9.34
CA GLU A 138 2.41 16.42 10.05
C GLU A 138 3.29 15.58 9.10
N ILE A 139 2.90 15.46 7.83
CA ILE A 139 3.69 14.77 6.81
C ILE A 139 4.68 15.73 6.16
N LYS A 140 4.24 16.95 5.83
CA LYS A 140 5.11 17.96 5.20
C LYS A 140 6.28 18.35 6.08
N ASN A 141 6.09 18.30 7.39
CA ASN A 141 7.09 18.75 8.38
C ASN A 141 8.03 17.63 8.84
N LEU A 142 7.95 16.48 8.21
CA LEU A 142 8.87 15.38 8.53
C LEU A 142 10.28 15.64 8.03
#